data_3aa569a8f109348be57f6f5b31da06a4
#
_entry.id   3aa569a8f109348be57f6f5b31da06a4
#
_cell.length_a   1.000
_cell.length_b   1.000
_cell.length_c   1.000
_cell.angle_alpha   90.00
_cell.angle_beta   90.00
_cell.angle_gamma   90.00
#
_symmetry.space_group_name_H-M   'P 1'
#
loop_
_entity.id
_entity.type
_entity.pdbx_description
1 polymer ?
#
loop_
_entity_poly.entity_id
_entity_poly.type
_entity_poly.pdbx_seq_one_letter_code
_entity_poly.pdbx_strand_id
1 'polypeptide(L)'
;MRSRVRGVRYTITPLVVANALGMPVVQHPVYPYDESPPLDNIMSYITGSSIQWGSDSRITIVELTEIHYLLFRIACHSFWPICHLHTIHLECCSFLYALVTDAPISFSHLFIRSLIEVHRSSSTTHALFFPIFIHDFM
;
A
#
# COMPACT_ATOMS: atom_id res chain seq x y z
N MET A 1 -15.78 -5.43 2.54
CA MET A 1 -15.50 -6.27 3.72
C MET A 1 -16.73 -6.37 4.59
N ARG A 2 -17.04 -7.54 5.13
CA ARG A 2 -18.16 -7.74 6.08
C ARG A 2 -17.58 -8.11 7.44
N SER A 3 -18.05 -7.49 8.49
CA SER A 3 -17.63 -7.74 9.86
C SER A 3 -18.82 -7.89 10.80
N ARG A 4 -18.63 -8.47 11.96
CA ARG A 4 -19.65 -8.64 12.99
C ARG A 4 -19.11 -8.12 14.33
N VAL A 5 -19.76 -7.10 14.88
CA VAL A 5 -19.41 -6.51 16.17
C VAL A 5 -20.62 -6.60 17.10
N ARG A 6 -20.45 -7.18 18.27
CA ARG A 6 -21.52 -7.38 19.26
C ARG A 6 -22.82 -7.97 18.67
N GLY A 7 -22.68 -8.93 17.73
CA GLY A 7 -23.82 -9.58 17.08
C GLY A 7 -24.39 -8.84 15.86
N VAL A 8 -24.07 -7.58 15.65
CA VAL A 8 -24.54 -6.79 14.50
C VAL A 8 -23.59 -6.93 13.32
N ARG A 9 -24.16 -7.13 12.11
CA ARG A 9 -23.38 -7.22 10.87
C ARG A 9 -23.17 -5.84 10.30
N TYR A 10 -21.92 -5.53 9.98
CA TYR A 10 -21.51 -4.30 9.31
C TYR A 10 -20.88 -4.61 7.95
N THR A 11 -21.21 -3.77 6.98
CA THR A 11 -20.53 -3.78 5.67
C THR A 11 -19.59 -2.59 5.64
N ILE A 12 -18.29 -2.86 5.65
CA ILE A 12 -17.24 -1.84 5.56
C ILE A 12 -16.91 -1.67 4.08
N THR A 13 -17.24 -0.50 3.55
CA THR A 13 -16.94 -0.10 2.18
C THR A 13 -15.84 0.99 2.18
N PRO A 14 -15.15 1.21 1.05
CA PRO A 14 -14.19 2.31 0.93
C PRO A 14 -14.81 3.68 1.26
N LEU A 15 -16.06 3.89 0.88
CA LEU A 15 -16.78 5.13 1.18
C LEU A 15 -16.98 5.33 2.69
N VAL A 16 -17.35 4.27 3.41
CA VAL A 16 -17.52 4.31 4.87
C VAL A 16 -16.18 4.63 5.54
N VAL A 17 -15.09 4.01 5.09
CA VAL A 17 -13.75 4.28 5.61
C VAL A 17 -13.31 5.70 5.29
N ALA A 18 -13.50 6.16 4.06
CA ALA A 18 -13.14 7.51 3.67
C ALA A 18 -13.86 8.56 4.53
N ASN A 19 -15.15 8.40 4.74
CA ASN A 19 -15.93 9.31 5.57
C ASN A 19 -15.52 9.27 7.04
N ALA A 20 -15.28 8.08 7.58
CA ALA A 20 -14.89 7.91 8.98
C ALA A 20 -13.50 8.49 9.29
N LEU A 21 -12.57 8.37 8.33
CA LEU A 21 -11.19 8.84 8.48
C LEU A 21 -10.93 10.23 7.87
N GLY A 22 -11.97 10.90 7.35
CA GLY A 22 -11.81 12.19 6.69
C GLY A 22 -10.94 12.14 5.41
N MET A 23 -10.88 10.98 4.76
CA MET A 23 -10.10 10.79 3.54
C MET A 23 -10.86 11.28 2.30
N PRO A 24 -10.17 11.81 1.29
CA PRO A 24 -10.83 12.17 0.03
C PRO A 24 -11.38 10.93 -0.67
N VAL A 25 -12.60 11.05 -1.21
CA VAL A 25 -13.22 10.01 -2.02
C VAL A 25 -12.74 10.14 -3.46
N VAL A 26 -12.05 9.12 -3.95
CA VAL A 26 -11.61 9.03 -5.34
C VAL A 26 -12.61 8.18 -6.12
N GLN A 27 -13.27 8.77 -7.11
CA GLN A 27 -14.34 8.09 -7.86
C GLN A 27 -13.80 7.03 -8.82
N HIS A 28 -12.67 7.30 -9.46
CA HIS A 28 -12.02 6.39 -10.42
C HIS A 28 -10.56 6.18 -10.01
N PRO A 29 -10.30 5.39 -8.96
CA PRO A 29 -8.94 5.13 -8.52
C PRO A 29 -8.20 4.26 -9.54
N VAL A 30 -6.93 4.59 -9.77
CA VAL A 30 -6.01 3.75 -10.52
C VAL A 30 -5.26 2.82 -9.56
N TYR A 31 -4.93 3.30 -8.38
CA TYR A 31 -4.26 2.51 -7.35
C TYR A 31 -5.16 2.37 -6.10
N PRO A 32 -5.26 1.20 -5.46
CA PRO A 32 -4.58 -0.06 -5.82
C PRO A 32 -5.07 -0.64 -7.15
N TYR A 33 -4.14 -1.20 -7.92
CA TYR A 33 -4.46 -1.80 -9.22
C TYR A 33 -5.38 -3.01 -9.08
N ASP A 34 -6.45 -3.04 -9.86
CA ASP A 34 -7.38 -4.18 -9.90
C ASP A 34 -6.84 -5.34 -10.76
N GLU A 35 -6.02 -5.00 -11.77
CA GLU A 35 -5.33 -5.91 -12.67
C GLU A 35 -3.83 -5.95 -12.38
N SER A 36 -3.11 -6.78 -13.12
CA SER A 36 -1.64 -6.84 -13.01
C SER A 36 -1.02 -5.46 -13.24
N PRO A 37 -0.20 -4.97 -12.31
CA PRO A 37 0.42 -3.67 -12.45
C PRO A 37 1.38 -3.64 -13.66
N PRO A 38 1.64 -2.47 -14.25
CA PRO A 38 2.55 -2.32 -15.39
C PRO A 38 4.02 -2.46 -14.93
N LEU A 39 4.47 -3.70 -14.73
CA LEU A 39 5.75 -4.04 -14.08
C LEU A 39 6.96 -3.36 -14.74
N ASP A 40 7.05 -3.41 -16.07
CA ASP A 40 8.18 -2.84 -16.79
C ASP A 40 8.26 -1.33 -16.62
N ASN A 41 7.10 -0.65 -16.62
CA ASN A 41 7.03 0.78 -16.39
C ASN A 41 7.43 1.13 -14.95
N ILE A 42 6.94 0.37 -13.98
CA ILE A 42 7.26 0.57 -12.56
C ILE A 42 8.77 0.45 -12.36
N MET A 43 9.36 -0.63 -12.85
CA MET A 43 10.80 -0.88 -12.68
C MET A 43 11.66 0.19 -13.31
N SER A 44 11.41 0.47 -14.58
CA SER A 44 12.13 1.50 -15.34
C SER A 44 12.05 2.86 -14.64
N TYR A 45 10.91 3.18 -14.09
CA TYR A 45 10.67 4.49 -13.48
C TYR A 45 11.35 4.62 -12.11
N ILE A 46 11.20 3.62 -11.22
CA ILE A 46 11.70 3.73 -9.85
C ILE A 46 13.20 3.46 -9.73
N THR A 47 13.80 2.72 -10.67
CA THR A 47 15.23 2.41 -10.65
C THR A 47 16.03 3.23 -11.64
N GLY A 48 15.39 3.87 -12.63
CA GLY A 48 16.04 4.56 -13.72
C GLY A 48 16.76 3.62 -14.69
N SER A 49 16.52 2.30 -14.60
CA SER A 49 17.18 1.28 -15.43
C SER A 49 16.22 0.14 -15.78
N SER A 50 16.54 -0.60 -16.82
CA SER A 50 15.75 -1.76 -17.27
C SER A 50 16.07 -3.00 -16.45
N ILE A 51 15.85 -2.96 -15.15
CA ILE A 51 16.01 -4.12 -14.27
C ILE A 51 14.76 -5.00 -14.41
N GLN A 52 14.95 -6.30 -14.60
CA GLN A 52 13.85 -7.25 -14.61
C GLN A 52 13.52 -7.70 -13.19
N TRP A 53 12.23 -7.90 -12.92
CA TRP A 53 11.79 -8.51 -11.67
C TRP A 53 12.41 -9.88 -11.51
N GLY A 54 13.08 -10.09 -10.37
CA GLY A 54 13.50 -11.42 -9.97
C GLY A 54 12.31 -12.32 -9.63
N SER A 55 12.56 -13.61 -9.56
CA SER A 55 11.54 -14.62 -9.15
C SER A 55 10.91 -14.32 -7.79
N ASP A 56 11.61 -13.55 -6.95
CA ASP A 56 11.17 -13.23 -5.57
C ASP A 56 10.23 -12.02 -5.49
N SER A 57 9.92 -11.37 -6.62
CA SER A 57 9.11 -10.13 -6.66
C SER A 57 9.63 -9.05 -5.71
N ARG A 58 10.95 -8.91 -5.59
CA ARG A 58 11.65 -7.96 -4.72
C ARG A 58 12.80 -7.30 -5.47
N ILE A 59 13.08 -6.07 -5.09
CA ILE A 59 14.31 -5.36 -5.48
C ILE A 59 15.04 -4.87 -4.24
N THR A 60 16.34 -4.62 -4.38
CA THR A 60 17.11 -4.02 -3.30
C THR A 60 16.94 -2.50 -3.29
N ILE A 61 17.03 -1.89 -2.11
CA ILE A 61 16.86 -0.43 -1.97
C ILE A 61 17.95 0.36 -2.71
N VAL A 62 19.11 -0.24 -2.93
CA VAL A 62 20.22 0.42 -3.64
C VAL A 62 19.95 0.60 -5.13
N GLU A 63 18.98 -0.12 -5.68
CA GLU A 63 18.54 0.00 -7.07
C GLU A 63 17.60 1.17 -7.31
N LEU A 64 17.04 1.75 -6.23
CA LEU A 64 16.17 2.92 -6.33
C LEU A 64 16.95 4.19 -6.69
N THR A 65 16.31 5.07 -7.44
CA THR A 65 16.82 6.44 -7.55
C THR A 65 16.70 7.15 -6.20
N GLU A 66 17.46 8.22 -5.99
CA GLU A 66 17.49 8.95 -4.71
C GLU A 66 16.11 9.42 -4.26
N ILE A 67 15.30 9.93 -5.21
CA ILE A 67 13.96 10.42 -4.88
C ILE A 67 13.03 9.27 -4.48
N HIS A 68 13.09 8.13 -5.16
CA HIS A 68 12.27 6.98 -4.81
C HIS A 68 12.71 6.33 -3.51
N TYR A 69 14.00 6.34 -3.21
CA TYR A 69 14.52 5.94 -1.90
C TYR A 69 13.97 6.82 -0.77
N LEU A 70 13.98 8.14 -0.94
CA LEU A 70 13.42 9.07 0.05
C LEU A 70 11.93 8.84 0.25
N LEU A 71 11.16 8.73 -0.84
CA LEU A 71 9.72 8.44 -0.78
C LEU A 71 9.43 7.08 -0.14
N PHE A 72 10.25 6.07 -0.42
CA PHE A 72 10.17 4.77 0.23
C PHE A 72 10.32 4.89 1.74
N ARG A 73 11.32 5.64 2.22
CA ARG A 73 11.53 5.88 3.65
C ARG A 73 10.33 6.56 4.30
N ILE A 74 9.76 7.57 3.65
CA ILE A 74 8.55 8.25 4.11
C ILE A 74 7.36 7.28 4.14
N ALA A 75 7.16 6.50 3.08
CA ALA A 75 6.08 5.53 3.00
C ALA A 75 6.18 4.47 4.10
N CYS A 76 7.38 3.94 4.35
CA CYS A 76 7.63 2.96 5.42
C CYS A 76 7.33 3.53 6.81
N HIS A 77 7.63 4.80 7.02
CA HIS A 77 7.38 5.44 8.31
C HIS A 77 5.90 5.74 8.53
N SER A 78 5.20 6.18 7.49
CA SER A 78 3.86 6.75 7.62
C SER A 78 2.74 5.77 7.29
N PHE A 79 2.93 4.92 6.27
CA PHE A 79 1.88 4.07 5.73
C PHE A 79 2.18 2.59 5.80
N TRP A 80 3.45 2.22 5.67
CA TRP A 80 3.87 0.84 5.46
C TRP A 80 4.96 0.43 6.44
N PRO A 81 4.64 0.08 7.68
CA PRO A 81 5.64 -0.35 8.64
C PRO A 81 6.27 -1.66 8.18
N ILE A 82 7.45 -1.58 7.57
CA ILE A 82 8.20 -2.71 7.06
C ILE A 82 9.31 -3.07 8.04
N CYS A 83 9.40 -4.34 8.41
CA CYS A 83 10.46 -4.86 9.26
C CYS A 83 11.81 -4.99 8.54
N HIS A 84 11.82 -5.04 7.20
CA HIS A 84 13.03 -5.25 6.40
C HIS A 84 13.26 -4.08 5.46
N LEU A 85 14.26 -3.24 5.78
CA LEU A 85 14.58 -2.04 5.02
C LEU A 85 15.58 -2.28 3.86
N HIS A 86 15.95 -3.53 3.59
CA HIS A 86 16.94 -3.84 2.54
C HIS A 86 16.32 -4.23 1.20
N THR A 87 15.10 -4.71 1.21
CA THR A 87 14.37 -5.14 0.01
C THR A 87 12.97 -4.54 -0.02
N ILE A 88 12.48 -4.28 -1.23
CA ILE A 88 11.18 -3.69 -1.48
C ILE A 88 10.33 -4.69 -2.26
N HIS A 89 9.12 -4.90 -1.80
CA HIS A 89 8.13 -5.73 -2.47
C HIS A 89 7.42 -4.97 -3.59
N LEU A 90 6.93 -5.71 -4.58
CA LEU A 90 6.21 -5.18 -5.73
C LEU A 90 5.07 -4.22 -5.35
N GLU A 91 4.33 -4.51 -4.29
CA GLU A 91 3.24 -3.64 -3.85
C GLU A 91 3.72 -2.25 -3.43
N CYS A 92 4.83 -2.18 -2.69
CA CYS A 92 5.42 -0.90 -2.32
C CYS A 92 5.99 -0.16 -3.53
N CYS A 93 6.62 -0.87 -4.47
CA CYS A 93 7.09 -0.30 -5.73
C CYS A 93 5.93 0.29 -6.55
N SER A 94 4.82 -0.43 -6.62
CA SER A 94 3.61 0.01 -7.31
C SER A 94 2.99 1.25 -6.66
N PHE A 95 3.02 1.32 -5.33
CA PHE A 95 2.57 2.49 -4.59
C PHE A 95 3.47 3.72 -4.84
N LEU A 96 4.79 3.54 -4.80
CA LEU A 96 5.74 4.61 -5.11
C LEU A 96 5.55 5.13 -6.54
N TYR A 97 5.38 4.22 -7.49
CA TYR A 97 5.10 4.58 -8.87
C TYR A 97 3.81 5.39 -9.01
N ALA A 98 2.73 4.96 -8.36
CA ALA A 98 1.47 5.69 -8.37
C ALA A 98 1.59 7.09 -7.75
N LEU A 99 2.37 7.23 -6.66
CA LEU A 99 2.62 8.52 -6.03
C LEU A 99 3.34 9.50 -6.96
N VAL A 100 4.39 9.03 -7.65
CA VAL A 100 5.25 9.92 -8.46
C VAL A 100 4.62 10.23 -9.81
N THR A 101 3.79 9.34 -10.33
CA THR A 101 3.05 9.57 -11.58
C THR A 101 1.73 10.32 -11.38
N ASP A 102 1.46 10.80 -10.16
CA ASP A 102 0.22 11.50 -9.80
C ASP A 102 -1.04 10.71 -10.16
N ALA A 103 -0.94 9.39 -10.04
CA ALA A 103 -2.07 8.50 -10.30
C ALA A 103 -3.15 8.67 -9.21
N PRO A 104 -4.44 8.62 -9.54
CA PRO A 104 -5.52 8.69 -8.57
C PRO A 104 -5.44 7.52 -7.58
N ILE A 105 -5.05 7.79 -6.33
CA ILE A 105 -4.86 6.80 -5.26
C ILE A 105 -6.08 6.82 -4.34
N SER A 106 -6.70 5.66 -4.15
CA SER A 106 -7.72 5.48 -3.13
C SER A 106 -7.14 4.90 -1.85
N PHE A 107 -6.81 5.75 -0.91
CA PHE A 107 -6.30 5.32 0.41
C PHE A 107 -7.31 4.47 1.20
N SER A 108 -8.60 4.72 1.03
CA SER A 108 -9.65 3.93 1.68
C SER A 108 -9.72 2.49 1.15
N HIS A 109 -9.50 2.27 -0.16
CA HIS A 109 -9.36 0.92 -0.72
C HIS A 109 -8.09 0.24 -0.22
N LEU A 110 -6.98 0.96 -0.21
CA LEU A 110 -5.70 0.45 0.30
C LEU A 110 -5.81 0.04 1.77
N PHE A 111 -6.48 0.83 2.58
CA PHE A 111 -6.72 0.52 3.99
C PHE A 111 -7.55 -0.76 4.17
N ILE A 112 -8.66 -0.91 3.43
CA ILE A 112 -9.48 -2.14 3.50
C ILE A 112 -8.69 -3.36 3.03
N ARG A 113 -7.92 -3.22 1.94
CA ARG A 113 -7.09 -4.31 1.42
C ARG A 113 -6.09 -4.79 2.48
N SER A 114 -5.40 -3.87 3.14
CA SER A 114 -4.45 -4.22 4.19
C SER A 114 -5.10 -4.88 5.40
N LEU A 115 -6.29 -4.43 5.80
CA LEU A 115 -7.06 -5.10 6.87
C LEU A 115 -7.44 -6.54 6.49
N ILE A 116 -7.83 -6.77 5.24
CA ILE A 116 -8.17 -8.11 4.75
C ILE A 116 -6.93 -9.01 4.76
N GLU A 117 -5.79 -8.51 4.35
CA GLU A 117 -4.52 -9.25 4.34
C GLU A 117 -4.07 -9.62 5.75
N VAL A 118 -4.11 -8.69 6.69
CA VAL A 118 -3.82 -8.97 8.11
C VAL A 118 -4.77 -10.02 8.66
N HIS A 119 -6.05 -9.97 8.32
CA HIS A 119 -7.03 -10.96 8.78
C HIS A 119 -6.82 -12.35 8.18
N ARG A 120 -6.35 -12.43 6.93
CA ARG A 120 -6.05 -13.71 6.25
C ARG A 120 -4.75 -14.35 6.71
N SER A 121 -3.80 -13.51 7.09
CA SER A 121 -2.50 -13.98 7.56
C SER A 121 -2.65 -14.41 9.02
N SER A 122 -2.49 -15.70 9.28
CA SER A 122 -2.49 -16.25 10.64
C SER A 122 -1.21 -15.94 11.43
N SER A 123 -0.31 -15.17 10.86
CA SER A 123 0.97 -14.78 11.46
C SER A 123 0.80 -13.53 12.31
N THR A 124 1.18 -13.62 13.57
CA THR A 124 1.15 -12.51 14.55
C THR A 124 2.18 -11.39 14.28
N THR A 125 2.95 -11.50 13.21
CA THR A 125 4.06 -10.58 12.88
C THR A 125 3.72 -9.56 11.80
N HIS A 126 2.51 -9.52 11.27
CA HIS A 126 2.15 -8.50 10.29
C HIS A 126 1.87 -7.16 11.00
N ALA A 127 2.73 -6.19 10.76
CA ALA A 127 2.48 -4.82 11.15
C ALA A 127 1.24 -4.28 10.42
N LEU A 128 0.37 -3.61 11.16
CA LEU A 128 -0.81 -2.96 10.58
C LEU A 128 -0.36 -1.82 9.67
N PHE A 129 -0.91 -1.77 8.47
CA PHE A 129 -0.82 -0.59 7.63
C PHE A 129 -1.49 0.58 8.33
N PHE A 130 -0.96 1.78 8.13
CA PHE A 130 -1.50 3.00 8.72
C PHE A 130 -1.56 3.00 10.26
N PRO A 131 -0.45 2.71 10.96
CA PRO A 131 -0.46 2.68 12.43
C PRO A 131 -0.89 4.01 13.04
N ILE A 132 -0.62 5.12 12.37
CA ILE A 132 -0.99 6.47 12.81
C ILE A 132 -2.52 6.61 12.85
N PHE A 133 -3.22 6.16 11.81
CA PHE A 133 -4.69 6.25 11.78
C PHE A 133 -5.39 5.34 12.78
N ILE A 134 -4.76 4.23 13.15
CA ILE A 134 -5.34 3.30 14.14
C ILE A 134 -5.17 3.82 15.56
N HIS A 135 -4.07 4.50 15.85
CA HIS A 135 -3.81 5.08 17.17
C HIS A 135 -4.85 6.15 17.55
N ASP A 136 -5.30 6.95 16.60
CA ASP A 136 -6.26 8.02 16.84
C ASP A 136 -7.71 7.49 17.01
N PHE A 137 -7.94 6.21 16.72
CA PHE A 137 -9.24 5.55 16.85
C PHE A 137 -9.40 4.69 18.11
N MET A 138 -8.33 4.44 18.84
CA MET A 138 -8.36 3.70 20.10
C MET A 138 -8.30 4.60 21.30
#